data_5408dfb5ec1b772833b29788823f8e82
#
_entry.id   5408dfb5ec1b772833b29788823f8e82
#
_cell.length_a   1.000
_cell.length_b   1.000
_cell.length_c   1.000
_cell.angle_alpha   90.00
_cell.angle_beta   90.00
_cell.angle_gamma   90.00
#
_symmetry.space_group_name_H-M   'P 1'
#
loop_
_entity.id
_entity.type
_entity.pdbx_description
1 polymer ?
#
loop_
_entity_poly.entity_id
_entity_poly.type
_entity_poly.pdbx_seq_one_letter_code
_entity_poly.pdbx_strand_id
1 'polypeptide(L)'
;MKPTEPIQFDNEPQSNEVRAEILALEPYAIRTFTPSQCVISYSSGSYHYTPEGRKLADFTSGVLVANLGHNPVSWWNRVQTYLGLNALNDGGEYAKCVPLTAYNAITEIEATANQRLITSLQSAPGGSRINQIMWSASGSEAVQKALWAAMKRTPGKDMIIATRGGFHGKKGLAGAVTGSEQDKERDERVRFVSFPKAECIDIESRKQPLDLTSYQAELDALWEECGDRLCCIITEPYLGGGGSLHPQKEYLQLLQQFCRDHDLLFILDEIQANFGRTGPMYAFTHYEVEPDIVLLGKGLANGVPASAAVGRRDVFECLDYGEASDTWSANPLSSAAVIATLDEFEQNDVIAKGLELSRVIEAGLVRLKETQLIANVRGEGCVWGIECADFGDKPSNDVANDIIRACYQGNTDGQAIHLLGALAGNVIRISPPLTMNVEECQHYLDVMYDICQSLAQ
;
A
#
# COMPACT_ATOMS: atom_id res chain seq x y z
N MET A 1 -11.07 19.76 11.36
CA MET A 1 -10.42 20.52 12.45
C MET A 1 -9.15 19.79 12.84
N LYS A 2 -8.02 20.48 12.99
CA LYS A 2 -6.76 19.85 13.45
C LYS A 2 -6.92 19.49 14.91
N PRO A 3 -6.78 18.21 15.34
CA PRO A 3 -6.91 17.87 16.75
C PRO A 3 -5.74 18.53 17.51
N THR A 4 -6.06 19.53 18.30
CA THR A 4 -5.10 20.24 19.18
C THR A 4 -4.98 19.53 20.52
N GLU A 5 -5.95 18.70 20.86
CA GLU A 5 -6.02 17.96 22.13
C GLU A 5 -6.15 16.46 21.87
N PRO A 6 -5.63 15.61 22.76
CA PRO A 6 -5.81 14.16 22.66
C PRO A 6 -7.26 13.80 22.97
N ILE A 7 -7.80 12.82 22.24
CA ILE A 7 -9.09 12.23 22.57
C ILE A 7 -8.99 11.54 23.94
N GLN A 8 -10.04 11.70 24.76
CA GLN A 8 -10.17 11.04 26.04
C GLN A 8 -11.32 10.04 25.99
N PHE A 9 -11.09 8.82 26.45
CA PHE A 9 -12.13 7.81 26.67
C PHE A 9 -12.11 7.39 28.14
N ASP A 10 -13.24 7.40 28.82
CA ASP A 10 -13.35 7.17 30.27
C ASP A 10 -12.83 5.80 30.70
N ASN A 11 -12.93 4.80 29.83
CA ASN A 11 -12.51 3.41 30.07
C ASN A 11 -11.09 3.10 29.56
N GLU A 12 -10.30 4.11 29.17
CA GLU A 12 -8.97 3.93 28.58
C GLU A 12 -7.89 4.81 29.25
N PRO A 13 -7.68 4.67 30.60
CA PRO A 13 -6.76 5.56 31.31
C PRO A 13 -5.31 5.45 30.81
N GLN A 14 -4.79 4.23 30.53
CA GLN A 14 -3.43 4.03 30.05
C GLN A 14 -3.27 4.56 28.60
N SER A 15 -4.23 4.28 27.73
CA SER A 15 -4.21 4.80 26.36
C SER A 15 -4.31 6.33 26.33
N ASN A 16 -5.07 6.95 27.26
CA ASN A 16 -5.15 8.41 27.38
C ASN A 16 -3.80 9.04 27.78
N GLU A 17 -3.04 8.39 28.68
CA GLU A 17 -1.67 8.81 29.03
C GLU A 17 -0.75 8.74 27.80
N VAL A 18 -0.75 7.64 27.05
CA VAL A 18 0.05 7.49 25.82
C VAL A 18 -0.32 8.54 24.78
N ARG A 19 -1.61 8.81 24.57
CA ARG A 19 -2.06 9.86 23.65
C ARG A 19 -1.53 11.24 24.04
N ALA A 20 -1.60 11.56 25.34
CA ALA A 20 -1.09 12.84 25.87
C ALA A 20 0.42 12.96 25.70
N GLU A 21 1.18 11.90 26.00
CA GLU A 21 2.64 11.86 25.88
C GLU A 21 3.09 12.04 24.42
N ILE A 22 2.52 11.29 23.49
CA ILE A 22 2.82 11.41 22.05
C ILE A 22 2.50 12.82 21.54
N LEU A 23 1.35 13.40 21.95
CA LEU A 23 0.98 14.75 21.56
C LEU A 23 1.94 15.81 22.11
N ALA A 24 2.54 15.58 23.28
CA ALA A 24 3.51 16.49 23.88
C ALA A 24 4.90 16.41 23.23
N LEU A 25 5.30 15.20 22.77
CA LEU A 25 6.67 14.94 22.31
C LEU A 25 6.83 15.02 20.78
N GLU A 26 5.79 14.72 20.01
CA GLU A 26 5.85 14.68 18.55
C GLU A 26 5.29 15.96 17.92
N PRO A 27 6.00 16.55 16.93
CA PRO A 27 5.49 17.70 16.22
C PRO A 27 4.26 17.33 15.38
N TYR A 28 3.34 18.27 15.23
CA TYR A 28 2.12 18.07 14.44
C TYR A 28 2.39 17.55 13.01
N ALA A 29 3.51 17.96 12.42
CA ALA A 29 3.87 17.67 11.03
C ALA A 29 4.03 16.17 10.69
N ILE A 30 4.30 15.30 11.68
CA ILE A 30 4.46 13.86 11.46
C ILE A 30 3.19 13.06 11.79
N ARG A 31 2.16 13.70 12.32
CA ARG A 31 0.95 13.02 12.81
C ARG A 31 -0.02 12.68 11.69
N THR A 32 -0.44 11.41 11.64
CA THR A 32 -1.47 10.89 10.73
C THR A 32 -2.45 9.98 11.49
N PHE A 33 -2.83 10.38 12.72
CA PHE A 33 -3.68 9.57 13.59
C PHE A 33 -5.06 9.33 12.98
N THR A 34 -5.59 8.14 13.22
CA THR A 34 -7.01 7.85 12.92
C THR A 34 -7.91 8.72 13.78
N PRO A 35 -9.18 8.94 13.37
CA PRO A 35 -10.17 9.65 14.19
C PRO A 35 -10.40 9.05 15.58
N SER A 36 -10.10 7.76 15.76
CA SER A 36 -10.14 7.05 17.06
C SER A 36 -8.92 7.28 17.93
N GLN A 37 -7.79 7.74 17.36
CA GLN A 37 -6.49 7.78 18.04
C GLN A 37 -6.18 6.47 18.79
N CYS A 38 -6.41 5.33 18.10
CA CYS A 38 -6.18 4.00 18.65
C CYS A 38 -4.74 3.85 19.17
N VAL A 39 -4.61 3.34 20.39
CA VAL A 39 -3.32 2.98 20.98
C VAL A 39 -3.19 1.46 20.96
N ILE A 40 -2.09 0.96 20.38
CA ILE A 40 -1.81 -0.46 20.23
C ILE A 40 -0.68 -0.84 21.19
N SER A 41 -0.91 -1.81 22.07
CA SER A 41 0.10 -2.38 22.95
C SER A 41 0.80 -3.57 22.30
N TYR A 42 0.04 -4.49 21.75
CA TYR A 42 0.55 -5.64 20.98
C TYR A 42 -0.47 -6.09 19.94
N SER A 43 -0.02 -6.96 19.02
CA SER A 43 -0.87 -7.47 17.94
C SER A 43 -0.56 -8.95 17.68
N SER A 44 -1.57 -9.71 17.27
CA SER A 44 -1.43 -11.12 16.91
C SER A 44 -2.45 -11.51 15.84
N GLY A 45 -1.98 -12.09 14.74
CA GLY A 45 -2.83 -12.45 13.62
C GLY A 45 -3.58 -11.25 13.05
N SER A 46 -4.90 -11.29 13.06
CA SER A 46 -5.76 -10.21 12.56
C SER A 46 -6.30 -9.31 13.67
N TYR A 47 -5.57 -9.18 14.79
CA TYR A 47 -6.04 -8.45 15.96
C TYR A 47 -4.98 -7.54 16.56
N HIS A 48 -5.44 -6.37 17.02
CA HIS A 48 -4.72 -5.48 17.90
C HIS A 48 -5.27 -5.56 19.33
N TYR A 49 -4.43 -5.23 20.28
CA TYR A 49 -4.79 -5.14 21.70
C TYR A 49 -4.31 -3.82 22.28
N THR A 50 -5.23 -3.10 22.96
CA THR A 50 -4.90 -1.83 23.63
C THR A 50 -4.17 -2.08 24.95
N PRO A 51 -3.57 -1.05 25.57
CA PRO A 51 -3.00 -1.16 26.92
C PRO A 51 -3.99 -1.69 27.97
N GLU A 52 -5.28 -1.42 27.82
CA GLU A 52 -6.36 -1.92 28.68
C GLU A 52 -6.75 -3.38 28.39
N GLY A 53 -6.13 -4.00 27.37
CA GLY A 53 -6.42 -5.37 26.98
C GLY A 53 -7.65 -5.53 26.07
N ARG A 54 -8.23 -4.44 25.55
CA ARG A 54 -9.32 -4.52 24.58
C ARG A 54 -8.82 -5.12 23.28
N LYS A 55 -9.59 -6.06 22.72
CA LYS A 55 -9.33 -6.70 21.43
C LYS A 55 -10.03 -5.92 20.31
N LEU A 56 -9.30 -5.59 19.25
CA LEU A 56 -9.80 -4.91 18.06
C LEU A 56 -9.50 -5.77 16.83
N ALA A 57 -10.51 -6.07 16.01
CA ALA A 57 -10.26 -6.69 14.71
C ALA A 57 -9.56 -5.69 13.77
N ASP A 58 -8.45 -6.10 13.17
CA ASP A 58 -7.67 -5.25 12.28
C ASP A 58 -8.19 -5.32 10.85
N PHE A 59 -8.83 -4.25 10.39
CA PHE A 59 -9.24 -4.07 9.00
C PHE A 59 -8.32 -3.11 8.24
N THR A 60 -7.04 -3.04 8.66
CA THR A 60 -6.05 -2.10 8.10
C THR A 60 -4.75 -2.76 7.62
N SER A 61 -4.39 -3.92 8.17
CA SER A 61 -3.07 -4.56 8.03
C SER A 61 -1.91 -3.58 8.32
N GLY A 62 -2.07 -2.64 9.27
CA GLY A 62 -1.08 -1.61 9.55
C GLY A 62 -0.76 -0.75 8.32
N VAL A 63 -1.78 -0.31 7.58
CA VAL A 63 -1.70 0.42 6.29
C VAL A 63 -1.20 -0.49 5.14
N LEU A 64 -1.84 -1.65 4.96
CA LEU A 64 -1.57 -2.64 3.88
C LEU A 64 -0.15 -3.23 3.94
N VAL A 65 0.41 -3.39 5.12
CA VAL A 65 1.78 -3.88 5.35
C VAL A 65 1.78 -5.34 5.82
N ALA A 66 0.98 -5.66 6.85
CA ALA A 66 0.92 -6.99 7.45
C ALA A 66 -0.03 -7.92 6.66
N ASN A 67 0.33 -8.23 5.41
CA ASN A 67 -0.47 -9.09 4.55
C ASN A 67 -0.65 -10.51 5.13
N LEU A 68 0.36 -11.01 5.83
CA LEU A 68 0.37 -12.31 6.52
C LEU A 68 -0.22 -12.25 7.95
N GLY A 69 -0.80 -11.10 8.33
CA GLY A 69 -1.16 -10.83 9.71
C GLY A 69 0.02 -10.37 10.57
N HIS A 70 -0.30 -10.00 11.81
CA HIS A 70 0.69 -9.51 12.77
C HIS A 70 1.40 -10.66 13.47
N ASN A 71 2.71 -10.62 13.46
CA ASN A 71 3.61 -11.54 14.17
C ASN A 71 3.36 -13.03 13.89
N PRO A 72 3.28 -13.50 12.61
CA PRO A 72 3.15 -14.93 12.35
C PRO A 72 4.37 -15.69 12.90
N VAL A 73 4.16 -16.73 13.69
CA VAL A 73 5.24 -17.49 14.33
C VAL A 73 6.11 -18.18 13.28
N SER A 74 5.51 -18.76 12.22
CA SER A 74 6.23 -19.39 11.10
C SER A 74 7.17 -18.41 10.41
N TRP A 75 6.70 -17.23 10.11
CA TRP A 75 7.47 -16.17 9.47
C TRP A 75 8.64 -15.71 10.34
N TRP A 76 8.42 -15.46 11.65
CA TRP A 76 9.49 -15.08 12.58
C TRP A 76 10.53 -16.17 12.75
N ASN A 77 10.13 -17.45 12.81
CA ASN A 77 11.05 -18.58 12.88
C ASN A 77 11.94 -18.64 11.64
N ARG A 78 11.41 -18.34 10.44
CA ARG A 78 12.20 -18.26 9.20
C ARG A 78 13.19 -17.09 9.26
N VAL A 79 12.75 -15.89 9.65
CA VAL A 79 13.63 -14.72 9.80
C VAL A 79 14.76 -15.00 10.78
N GLN A 80 14.47 -15.59 11.94
CA GLN A 80 15.48 -15.98 12.91
C GLN A 80 16.48 -17.01 12.35
N THR A 81 15.98 -17.99 11.61
CA THR A 81 16.79 -19.02 10.98
C THR A 81 17.72 -18.42 9.92
N TYR A 82 17.21 -17.58 9.03
CA TYR A 82 18.00 -16.94 7.99
C TYR A 82 19.09 -16.02 8.55
N LEU A 83 18.82 -15.36 9.67
CA LEU A 83 19.81 -14.52 10.36
C LEU A 83 20.75 -15.29 11.28
N GLY A 84 20.49 -16.57 11.55
CA GLY A 84 21.27 -17.37 12.51
C GLY A 84 21.07 -16.94 13.97
N LEU A 85 19.95 -16.28 14.31
CA LEU A 85 19.69 -15.71 15.65
C LEU A 85 19.51 -16.76 16.74
N ASN A 86 19.34 -18.05 16.40
CA ASN A 86 19.35 -19.15 17.38
C ASN A 86 20.65 -19.20 18.19
N ALA A 87 21.76 -18.74 17.61
CA ALA A 87 23.06 -18.64 18.28
C ALA A 87 23.09 -17.64 19.46
N LEU A 88 22.07 -16.79 19.63
CA LEU A 88 21.94 -15.92 20.80
C LEU A 88 21.79 -16.70 22.10
N ASN A 89 21.36 -17.95 22.04
CA ASN A 89 21.18 -18.83 23.20
C ASN A 89 22.45 -19.64 23.57
N ASP A 90 23.53 -19.49 22.82
CA ASP A 90 24.77 -20.28 23.02
C ASP A 90 25.64 -19.78 24.20
N GLY A 91 25.22 -18.71 24.90
CA GLY A 91 25.82 -18.24 26.15
C GLY A 91 27.12 -17.44 26.00
N GLY A 92 27.48 -17.01 24.79
CA GLY A 92 28.63 -16.13 24.55
C GLY A 92 28.29 -14.65 24.73
N GLU A 93 29.31 -13.79 24.88
CA GLU A 93 29.14 -12.34 24.90
C GLU A 93 28.64 -11.79 23.56
N TYR A 94 29.05 -12.43 22.44
CA TYR A 94 28.63 -12.10 21.08
C TYR A 94 28.19 -13.36 20.34
N ALA A 95 27.02 -13.31 19.73
CA ALA A 95 26.52 -14.41 18.90
C ALA A 95 27.14 -14.40 17.50
N LYS A 96 27.40 -15.57 16.95
CA LYS A 96 27.82 -15.76 15.56
C LYS A 96 26.60 -15.82 14.65
N CYS A 97 26.09 -14.68 14.23
CA CYS A 97 24.94 -14.54 13.34
C CYS A 97 25.22 -13.56 12.20
N VAL A 98 24.31 -13.48 11.24
CA VAL A 98 24.40 -12.51 10.15
C VAL A 98 24.36 -11.09 10.73
N PRO A 99 25.24 -10.15 10.31
CA PRO A 99 25.21 -8.78 10.82
C PRO A 99 23.90 -8.08 10.40
N LEU A 100 23.42 -7.12 11.22
CA LEU A 100 22.22 -6.36 10.87
C LEU A 100 22.49 -5.29 9.80
N THR A 101 23.74 -4.95 9.55
CA THR A 101 24.15 -4.00 8.50
C THR A 101 25.42 -4.51 7.83
N ALA A 102 25.45 -4.39 6.52
CA ALA A 102 26.58 -4.83 5.70
C ALA A 102 26.88 -3.86 4.55
N TYR A 103 26.55 -2.55 4.75
CA TYR A 103 26.82 -1.53 3.76
C TYR A 103 28.30 -1.54 3.33
N ASN A 104 28.55 -1.52 2.03
CA ASN A 104 29.86 -1.74 1.39
C ASN A 104 30.44 -3.16 1.50
N ALA A 105 29.67 -4.12 2.04
CA ALA A 105 30.01 -5.54 1.98
C ALA A 105 28.89 -6.31 1.26
N ILE A 106 29.16 -7.54 0.88
CA ILE A 106 28.21 -8.43 0.20
C ILE A 106 27.80 -9.52 1.17
N THR A 107 26.50 -9.85 1.24
CA THR A 107 25.99 -10.93 2.07
C THR A 107 25.28 -12.00 1.22
N GLU A 108 25.40 -13.27 1.63
CA GLU A 108 24.71 -14.38 0.97
C GLU A 108 23.18 -14.22 1.02
N ILE A 109 22.66 -13.64 2.12
CA ILE A 109 21.23 -13.46 2.32
C ILE A 109 20.67 -12.40 1.35
N GLU A 110 21.41 -11.33 1.07
CA GLU A 110 21.02 -10.35 0.05
C GLU A 110 20.99 -10.99 -1.35
N ALA A 111 22.02 -11.77 -1.69
CA ALA A 111 22.06 -12.47 -2.98
C ALA A 111 20.86 -13.43 -3.13
N THR A 112 20.50 -14.14 -2.05
CA THR A 112 19.32 -15.02 -2.01
C THR A 112 18.02 -14.22 -2.18
N ALA A 113 17.86 -13.11 -1.49
CA ALA A 113 16.68 -12.24 -1.61
C ALA A 113 16.53 -11.71 -3.05
N ASN A 114 17.63 -11.25 -3.65
CA ASN A 114 17.65 -10.79 -5.05
C ASN A 114 17.17 -11.88 -6.00
N GLN A 115 17.77 -13.06 -5.92
CA GLN A 115 17.41 -14.18 -6.80
C GLN A 115 15.94 -14.59 -6.62
N ARG A 116 15.50 -14.78 -5.37
CA ARG A 116 14.14 -15.22 -5.06
C ARG A 116 13.08 -14.21 -5.55
N LEU A 117 13.30 -12.92 -5.31
CA LEU A 117 12.35 -11.89 -5.72
C LEU A 117 12.28 -11.74 -7.25
N ILE A 118 13.43 -11.72 -7.94
CA ILE A 118 13.45 -11.70 -9.42
C ILE A 118 12.78 -12.94 -9.98
N THR A 119 13.07 -14.13 -9.47
CA THR A 119 12.44 -15.38 -9.93
C THR A 119 10.91 -15.34 -9.75
N SER A 120 10.43 -14.85 -8.61
CA SER A 120 8.99 -14.68 -8.33
C SER A 120 8.33 -13.74 -9.35
N LEU A 121 8.94 -12.58 -9.62
CA LEU A 121 8.43 -11.63 -10.60
C LEU A 121 8.43 -12.19 -12.02
N GLN A 122 9.52 -12.83 -12.44
CA GLN A 122 9.64 -13.39 -13.80
C GLN A 122 8.69 -14.56 -14.05
N SER A 123 8.30 -15.30 -13.02
CA SER A 123 7.32 -16.38 -13.13
C SER A 123 5.87 -15.86 -13.29
N ALA A 124 5.62 -14.60 -12.96
CA ALA A 124 4.33 -13.98 -13.11
C ALA A 124 4.11 -13.49 -14.57
N PRO A 125 2.90 -13.70 -15.16
CA PRO A 125 2.56 -13.14 -16.48
C PRO A 125 2.78 -11.63 -16.51
N GLY A 126 3.60 -11.16 -17.45
CA GLY A 126 3.98 -9.74 -17.57
C GLY A 126 5.30 -9.37 -16.88
N GLY A 127 5.90 -10.27 -16.09
CA GLY A 127 7.13 -9.99 -15.33
C GLY A 127 8.45 -10.42 -16.02
N SER A 128 8.40 -11.04 -17.17
CA SER A 128 9.57 -11.68 -17.82
C SER A 128 10.76 -10.75 -18.10
N ARG A 129 10.52 -9.44 -18.25
CA ARG A 129 11.52 -8.41 -18.57
C ARG A 129 12.25 -7.88 -17.33
N ILE A 130 11.78 -8.20 -16.11
CA ILE A 130 12.30 -7.72 -14.84
C ILE A 130 13.50 -8.59 -14.43
N ASN A 131 14.69 -7.99 -14.30
CA ASN A 131 15.92 -8.77 -14.08
C ASN A 131 17.00 -8.06 -13.24
N GLN A 132 16.71 -6.87 -12.70
CA GLN A 132 17.57 -6.17 -11.73
C GLN A 132 16.76 -5.51 -10.61
N ILE A 133 17.41 -5.31 -9.45
CA ILE A 133 16.81 -4.74 -8.24
C ILE A 133 17.65 -3.56 -7.74
N MET A 134 16.99 -2.47 -7.38
CA MET A 134 17.52 -1.41 -6.52
C MET A 134 16.72 -1.41 -5.23
N TRP A 135 17.32 -1.89 -4.16
CA TRP A 135 16.70 -1.90 -2.84
C TRP A 135 16.57 -0.48 -2.24
N SER A 136 15.63 -0.33 -1.34
CA SER A 136 15.36 0.91 -0.60
C SER A 136 14.77 0.57 0.78
N ALA A 137 14.89 1.46 1.75
CA ALA A 137 14.27 1.30 3.06
C ALA A 137 12.81 1.80 3.10
N SER A 138 12.40 2.62 2.14
CA SER A 138 11.04 3.14 2.03
C SER A 138 10.54 3.19 0.58
N GLY A 139 9.19 3.17 0.42
CA GLY A 139 8.58 3.30 -0.91
C GLY A 139 8.95 4.60 -1.62
N SER A 140 9.03 5.72 -0.89
CA SER A 140 9.43 7.01 -1.48
C SER A 140 10.85 7.00 -2.04
N GLU A 141 11.77 6.26 -1.42
CA GLU A 141 13.15 6.07 -1.93
C GLU A 141 13.14 5.18 -3.18
N ALA A 142 12.35 4.10 -3.19
CA ALA A 142 12.20 3.25 -4.36
C ALA A 142 11.66 4.03 -5.57
N VAL A 143 10.64 4.87 -5.35
CA VAL A 143 10.12 5.79 -6.38
C VAL A 143 11.21 6.73 -6.87
N GLN A 144 11.96 7.36 -5.95
CA GLN A 144 13.03 8.29 -6.29
C GLN A 144 14.10 7.64 -7.18
N LYS A 145 14.55 6.43 -6.83
CA LYS A 145 15.55 5.67 -7.60
C LYS A 145 15.04 5.29 -9.00
N ALA A 146 13.78 4.87 -9.10
CA ALA A 146 13.17 4.54 -10.38
C ALA A 146 13.07 5.75 -11.32
N LEU A 147 12.67 6.91 -10.78
CA LEU A 147 12.58 8.15 -11.55
C LEU A 147 13.97 8.67 -11.97
N TRP A 148 15.00 8.52 -11.12
CA TRP A 148 16.38 8.85 -11.51
C TRP A 148 16.86 7.98 -12.68
N ALA A 149 16.63 6.67 -12.62
CA ALA A 149 16.97 5.77 -13.71
C ALA A 149 16.22 6.14 -15.02
N ALA A 150 14.93 6.45 -14.91
CA ALA A 150 14.13 6.85 -16.05
C ALA A 150 14.65 8.15 -16.73
N MET A 151 14.95 9.17 -15.94
CA MET A 151 15.49 10.44 -16.46
C MET A 151 16.91 10.29 -17.04
N LYS A 152 17.70 9.35 -16.52
CA LYS A 152 19.10 9.17 -16.97
C LYS A 152 19.22 8.25 -18.20
N ARG A 153 18.22 7.41 -18.47
CA ARG A 153 18.23 6.47 -19.60
C ARG A 153 18.46 7.14 -20.95
N THR A 154 17.85 8.29 -21.15
CA THR A 154 17.95 9.03 -22.43
C THR A 154 18.34 10.48 -22.17
N PRO A 155 19.54 10.91 -22.54
CA PRO A 155 19.97 12.30 -22.36
C PRO A 155 18.97 13.30 -22.94
N GLY A 156 18.59 14.32 -22.16
CA GLY A 156 17.63 15.35 -22.53
C GLY A 156 16.16 14.99 -22.27
N LYS A 157 15.84 13.74 -21.91
CA LYS A 157 14.49 13.31 -21.49
C LYS A 157 14.40 13.31 -19.98
N ASP A 158 13.82 14.35 -19.40
CA ASP A 158 13.75 14.58 -17.94
C ASP A 158 12.33 14.85 -17.42
N MET A 159 11.32 14.80 -18.29
CA MET A 159 9.93 15.02 -17.92
C MET A 159 9.18 13.71 -17.67
N ILE A 160 8.26 13.75 -16.72
CA ILE A 160 7.54 12.62 -16.17
C ILE A 160 6.04 12.87 -16.31
N ILE A 161 5.28 11.87 -16.76
CA ILE A 161 3.82 11.86 -16.63
C ILE A 161 3.44 11.05 -15.41
N ALA A 162 2.59 11.59 -14.54
CA ALA A 162 1.98 10.90 -13.39
C ALA A 162 0.46 10.91 -13.48
N THR A 163 -0.22 9.95 -12.86
CA THR A 163 -1.69 9.95 -12.81
C THR A 163 -2.21 10.84 -11.70
N ARG A 164 -3.22 11.68 -12.00
CA ARG A 164 -3.85 12.60 -11.00
C ARG A 164 -4.48 11.84 -9.85
N GLY A 165 -4.10 12.23 -8.64
CA GLY A 165 -4.58 11.60 -7.40
C GLY A 165 -3.76 10.38 -6.98
N GLY A 166 -2.67 10.05 -7.68
CA GLY A 166 -1.72 9.03 -7.28
C GLY A 166 -0.95 9.42 -6.01
N PHE A 167 -0.44 8.41 -5.30
CA PHE A 167 0.37 8.60 -4.11
C PHE A 167 1.67 7.77 -4.18
N HIS A 168 2.79 8.46 -4.41
CA HIS A 168 4.10 7.85 -4.59
C HIS A 168 5.11 8.24 -3.50
N GLY A 169 4.72 9.12 -2.60
CA GLY A 169 5.54 9.63 -1.50
C GLY A 169 5.27 11.08 -1.17
N LYS A 170 6.04 11.64 -0.23
CA LYS A 170 5.81 13.01 0.28
C LYS A 170 6.95 13.99 0.01
N LYS A 171 8.12 13.51 -0.42
CA LYS A 171 9.33 14.34 -0.57
C LYS A 171 10.04 14.10 -1.90
N GLY A 172 10.77 15.11 -2.36
CA GLY A 172 11.54 15.05 -3.60
C GLY A 172 10.68 14.72 -4.81
N LEU A 173 11.22 14.00 -5.79
CA LEU A 173 10.49 13.58 -6.98
C LEU A 173 9.28 12.70 -6.64
N ALA A 174 9.37 11.83 -5.62
CA ALA A 174 8.23 11.04 -5.18
C ALA A 174 7.05 11.90 -4.71
N GLY A 175 7.33 13.03 -4.05
CA GLY A 175 6.33 14.04 -3.70
C GLY A 175 5.83 14.81 -4.93
N ALA A 176 6.71 15.11 -5.88
CA ALA A 176 6.35 15.85 -7.09
C ALA A 176 5.37 15.09 -8.00
N VAL A 177 5.48 13.75 -8.08
CA VAL A 177 4.57 12.88 -8.87
C VAL A 177 3.32 12.46 -8.08
N THR A 178 3.15 12.89 -6.83
CA THR A 178 1.99 12.62 -5.97
C THR A 178 0.94 13.73 -6.12
N GLY A 179 -0.35 13.37 -6.16
CA GLY A 179 -1.48 14.33 -6.15
C GLY A 179 -1.82 14.88 -7.52
N SER A 180 -1.78 16.19 -7.69
CA SER A 180 -2.17 16.89 -8.91
C SER A 180 -1.40 18.21 -9.10
N GLU A 181 -1.63 18.90 -10.20
CA GLU A 181 -1.05 20.21 -10.52
C GLU A 181 -1.38 21.29 -9.49
N GLN A 182 -2.48 21.11 -8.74
CA GLN A 182 -2.98 22.10 -7.78
C GLN A 182 -2.29 21.99 -6.41
N ASP A 183 -1.52 20.92 -6.16
CA ASP A 183 -0.83 20.73 -4.90
C ASP A 183 0.40 21.65 -4.79
N LYS A 184 0.89 21.86 -3.57
CA LYS A 184 2.08 22.64 -3.30
C LYS A 184 3.36 21.91 -3.72
N GLU A 185 4.45 22.66 -3.90
CA GLU A 185 5.78 22.11 -4.18
C GLU A 185 5.82 21.24 -5.44
N ARG A 186 5.27 21.75 -6.54
CA ARG A 186 5.33 21.07 -7.85
C ARG A 186 6.71 21.19 -8.49
N ASP A 187 7.08 20.15 -9.22
CA ASP A 187 8.26 20.12 -10.07
C ASP A 187 7.82 20.40 -11.53
N GLU A 188 8.45 21.34 -12.21
CA GLU A 188 8.13 21.74 -13.58
C GLU A 188 8.32 20.60 -14.60
N ARG A 189 9.04 19.56 -14.23
CA ARG A 189 9.25 18.36 -15.06
C ARG A 189 8.09 17.37 -14.98
N VAL A 190 7.11 17.57 -14.10
CA VAL A 190 5.98 16.66 -13.93
C VAL A 190 4.74 17.18 -14.62
N ARG A 191 4.10 16.31 -15.40
CA ARG A 191 2.77 16.49 -15.99
C ARG A 191 1.82 15.44 -15.44
N PHE A 192 0.55 15.75 -15.42
CA PHE A 192 -0.44 14.81 -14.91
C PHE A 192 -1.45 14.46 -16.00
N VAL A 193 -1.85 13.17 -16.01
CA VAL A 193 -2.94 12.64 -16.84
C VAL A 193 -4.10 12.20 -15.96
N SER A 194 -5.32 12.32 -16.46
CA SER A 194 -6.54 11.95 -15.76
C SER A 194 -6.59 10.45 -15.47
N PHE A 195 -7.20 10.10 -14.32
CA PHE A 195 -7.54 8.74 -13.93
C PHE A 195 -9.05 8.53 -14.03
N PRO A 196 -9.57 7.36 -14.44
CA PRO A 196 -11.00 7.10 -14.65
C PRO A 196 -11.77 6.97 -13.33
N LYS A 197 -11.86 8.09 -12.58
CA LYS A 197 -12.45 8.11 -11.23
C LYS A 197 -13.95 7.86 -11.24
N ALA A 198 -14.67 8.48 -12.17
CA ALA A 198 -16.12 8.35 -12.27
C ALA A 198 -16.51 6.94 -12.72
N GLU A 199 -15.72 6.36 -13.62
CA GLU A 199 -15.95 5.06 -14.25
C GLU A 199 -15.64 3.89 -13.30
N CYS A 200 -14.90 4.13 -12.21
CA CYS A 200 -14.58 3.14 -11.19
C CYS A 200 -14.99 3.54 -9.76
N ILE A 201 -15.92 4.48 -9.63
CA ILE A 201 -16.38 4.98 -8.33
C ILE A 201 -17.15 3.94 -7.52
N ASP A 202 -17.79 3.00 -8.19
CA ASP A 202 -18.54 1.88 -7.59
C ASP A 202 -18.29 0.60 -8.37
N ILE A 203 -18.48 -0.56 -7.75
CA ILE A 203 -18.33 -1.87 -8.41
C ILE A 203 -19.20 -2.00 -9.66
N GLU A 204 -20.39 -1.41 -9.68
CA GLU A 204 -21.30 -1.49 -10.82
C GLU A 204 -20.83 -0.56 -11.97
N SER A 205 -20.34 0.63 -11.67
CA SER A 205 -19.75 1.55 -12.65
C SER A 205 -18.54 0.89 -13.34
N ARG A 206 -17.69 0.23 -12.57
CA ARG A 206 -16.49 -0.44 -13.07
C ARG A 206 -16.77 -1.60 -14.04
N LYS A 207 -17.94 -2.22 -13.97
CA LYS A 207 -18.35 -3.29 -14.88
C LYS A 207 -18.71 -2.76 -16.28
N GLN A 208 -18.91 -1.44 -16.42
CA GLN A 208 -19.23 -0.84 -17.72
C GLN A 208 -17.96 -0.70 -18.56
N PRO A 209 -18.08 -0.76 -19.91
CA PRO A 209 -16.96 -0.49 -20.80
C PRO A 209 -16.39 0.91 -20.57
N LEU A 210 -15.06 1.03 -20.58
CA LEU A 210 -14.37 2.31 -20.44
C LEU A 210 -14.18 2.98 -21.82
N ASP A 211 -14.66 4.21 -21.99
CA ASP A 211 -14.31 5.03 -23.13
C ASP A 211 -12.93 5.68 -22.93
N LEU A 212 -11.98 5.26 -23.73
CA LEU A 212 -10.59 5.70 -23.66
C LEU A 212 -10.32 6.99 -24.44
N THR A 213 -11.30 7.52 -25.18
CA THR A 213 -11.08 8.62 -26.15
C THR A 213 -10.50 9.86 -25.47
N SER A 214 -11.04 10.26 -24.32
CA SER A 214 -10.58 11.46 -23.61
C SER A 214 -9.19 11.29 -23.00
N TYR A 215 -8.87 10.10 -22.49
CA TYR A 215 -7.56 9.78 -21.92
C TYR A 215 -6.47 9.73 -23.00
N GLN A 216 -6.78 9.14 -24.16
CA GLN A 216 -5.87 9.15 -25.30
C GLN A 216 -5.61 10.58 -25.78
N ALA A 217 -6.65 11.40 -25.93
CA ALA A 217 -6.50 12.79 -26.36
C ALA A 217 -5.66 13.63 -25.38
N GLU A 218 -5.76 13.37 -24.06
CA GLU A 218 -4.93 14.04 -23.05
C GLU A 218 -3.45 13.61 -23.16
N LEU A 219 -3.18 12.32 -23.38
CA LEU A 219 -1.84 11.80 -23.62
C LEU A 219 -1.22 12.38 -24.91
N ASP A 220 -2.00 12.44 -25.99
CA ASP A 220 -1.56 13.02 -27.26
C ASP A 220 -1.21 14.51 -27.13
N ALA A 221 -2.03 15.27 -26.38
CA ALA A 221 -1.76 16.67 -26.09
C ALA A 221 -0.46 16.87 -25.27
N LEU A 222 -0.21 16.01 -24.29
CA LEU A 222 1.04 16.03 -23.53
C LEU A 222 2.25 15.65 -24.40
N TRP A 223 2.07 14.73 -25.34
CA TRP A 223 3.11 14.40 -26.31
C TRP A 223 3.43 15.58 -27.22
N GLU A 224 2.42 16.29 -27.73
CA GLU A 224 2.60 17.50 -28.53
C GLU A 224 3.29 18.62 -27.75
N GLU A 225 2.99 18.76 -26.44
CA GLU A 225 3.57 19.81 -25.59
C GLU A 225 5.04 19.55 -25.26
N CYS A 226 5.39 18.31 -24.88
CA CYS A 226 6.71 18.02 -24.29
C CYS A 226 7.29 16.63 -24.64
N GLY A 227 6.82 15.97 -25.70
CA GLY A 227 7.21 14.61 -26.06
C GLY A 227 8.72 14.40 -26.20
N ASP A 228 9.44 15.38 -26.73
CA ASP A 228 10.90 15.32 -26.88
C ASP A 228 11.64 15.18 -25.53
N ARG A 229 10.99 15.57 -24.44
CA ARG A 229 11.56 15.55 -23.10
C ARG A 229 10.97 14.46 -22.20
N LEU A 230 9.89 13.79 -22.59
CA LEU A 230 9.25 12.76 -21.78
C LEU A 230 10.15 11.52 -21.66
N CYS A 231 10.29 11.00 -20.43
CA CYS A 231 11.07 9.78 -20.13
C CYS A 231 10.21 8.61 -19.65
N CYS A 232 9.12 8.87 -18.93
CA CYS A 232 8.30 7.81 -18.35
C CYS A 232 6.88 8.25 -18.00
N ILE A 233 6.01 7.24 -17.81
CA ILE A 233 4.75 7.36 -17.08
C ILE A 233 4.85 6.57 -15.79
N ILE A 234 4.46 7.17 -14.66
CA ILE A 234 4.32 6.49 -13.37
C ILE A 234 2.85 6.50 -12.93
N THR A 235 2.35 5.34 -12.50
CA THR A 235 0.99 5.17 -11.98
C THR A 235 0.93 4.08 -10.92
N GLU A 236 -0.08 4.14 -10.03
CA GLU A 236 -0.50 2.99 -9.22
C GLU A 236 -1.42 2.09 -10.07
N PRO A 237 -1.51 0.76 -9.81
CA PRO A 237 -2.52 -0.10 -10.42
C PRO A 237 -3.96 0.32 -10.08
N TYR A 238 -4.15 0.84 -8.87
CA TYR A 238 -5.35 1.51 -8.38
C TYR A 238 -4.95 2.70 -7.51
N LEU A 239 -5.73 3.75 -7.48
CA LEU A 239 -5.43 4.90 -6.62
C LEU A 239 -5.72 4.58 -5.16
N GLY A 240 -4.69 4.21 -4.40
CA GLY A 240 -4.82 3.88 -2.99
C GLY A 240 -5.18 5.10 -2.16
N GLY A 241 -4.35 6.13 -2.18
CA GLY A 241 -4.56 7.41 -1.50
C GLY A 241 -5.74 8.21 -2.04
N GLY A 242 -6.07 8.05 -3.31
CA GLY A 242 -7.18 8.70 -3.99
C GLY A 242 -8.57 8.14 -3.63
N GLY A 243 -8.66 7.14 -2.74
CA GLY A 243 -9.93 6.59 -2.26
C GLY A 243 -10.23 5.17 -2.76
N SER A 244 -9.22 4.32 -2.90
CA SER A 244 -9.33 2.92 -3.36
C SER A 244 -10.08 2.81 -4.71
N LEU A 245 -9.66 3.58 -5.70
CA LEU A 245 -10.25 3.60 -7.03
C LEU A 245 -9.53 2.57 -7.93
N HIS A 246 -10.23 1.54 -8.34
CA HIS A 246 -9.71 0.42 -9.15
C HIS A 246 -10.21 0.55 -10.59
N PRO A 247 -9.34 0.90 -11.57
CA PRO A 247 -9.77 1.15 -12.94
C PRO A 247 -10.07 -0.14 -13.67
N GLN A 248 -10.72 -0.04 -14.82
CA GLN A 248 -10.75 -1.11 -15.81
C GLN A 248 -9.33 -1.33 -16.37
N LYS A 249 -8.99 -2.57 -16.73
CA LYS A 249 -7.64 -2.93 -17.21
C LYS A 249 -7.21 -2.17 -18.43
N GLU A 250 -8.16 -1.81 -19.28
CA GLU A 250 -7.96 -1.08 -20.52
C GLU A 250 -7.26 0.27 -20.30
N TYR A 251 -7.46 0.89 -19.14
CA TYR A 251 -6.77 2.14 -18.79
C TYR A 251 -5.25 1.95 -18.63
N LEU A 252 -4.82 0.95 -17.87
CA LEU A 252 -3.39 0.68 -17.70
C LEU A 252 -2.76 0.16 -19.00
N GLN A 253 -3.51 -0.59 -19.79
CA GLN A 253 -3.09 -1.04 -21.13
C GLN A 253 -2.89 0.13 -22.08
N LEU A 254 -3.76 1.14 -22.04
CA LEU A 254 -3.60 2.40 -22.78
C LEU A 254 -2.29 3.10 -22.41
N LEU A 255 -2.03 3.30 -21.11
CA LEU A 255 -0.80 3.95 -20.65
C LEU A 255 0.46 3.18 -21.08
N GLN A 256 0.43 1.85 -20.96
CA GLN A 256 1.53 1.00 -21.43
C GLN A 256 1.73 1.10 -22.93
N GLN A 257 0.64 1.06 -23.72
CA GLN A 257 0.74 1.14 -25.19
C GLN A 257 1.31 2.49 -25.61
N PHE A 258 0.85 3.57 -24.99
CA PHE A 258 1.40 4.91 -25.21
C PHE A 258 2.92 4.96 -24.92
N CYS A 259 3.36 4.35 -23.80
CA CYS A 259 4.79 4.25 -23.50
C CYS A 259 5.57 3.49 -24.57
N ARG A 260 5.02 2.39 -25.08
CA ARG A 260 5.66 1.58 -26.15
C ARG A 260 5.77 2.34 -27.46
N ASP A 261 4.72 3.05 -27.85
CA ASP A 261 4.66 3.80 -29.12
C ASP A 261 5.66 4.98 -29.16
N HIS A 262 6.01 5.50 -27.97
CA HIS A 262 6.85 6.68 -27.83
C HIS A 262 8.22 6.44 -27.17
N ASP A 263 8.63 5.19 -26.96
CA ASP A 263 9.86 4.79 -26.25
C ASP A 263 10.01 5.46 -24.88
N LEU A 264 8.90 5.45 -24.12
CA LEU A 264 8.85 5.86 -22.71
C LEU A 264 8.89 4.64 -21.81
N LEU A 265 9.33 4.82 -20.55
CA LEU A 265 9.26 3.77 -19.55
C LEU A 265 7.89 3.76 -18.87
N PHE A 266 7.30 2.57 -18.71
CA PHE A 266 6.11 2.35 -17.93
C PHE A 266 6.49 1.88 -16.52
N ILE A 267 6.30 2.75 -15.51
CA ILE A 267 6.60 2.50 -14.12
C ILE A 267 5.30 2.24 -13.36
N LEU A 268 5.16 1.04 -12.81
CA LEU A 268 3.98 0.65 -12.04
C LEU A 268 4.30 0.61 -10.55
N ASP A 269 3.66 1.48 -9.79
CA ASP A 269 3.83 1.55 -8.33
C ASP A 269 2.88 0.55 -7.65
N GLU A 270 3.41 -0.63 -7.38
CA GLU A 270 2.71 -1.68 -6.65
C GLU A 270 2.99 -1.70 -5.14
N ILE A 271 3.56 -0.64 -4.57
CA ILE A 271 3.87 -0.59 -3.13
C ILE A 271 2.65 -0.95 -2.27
N GLN A 272 1.45 -0.57 -2.69
CA GLN A 272 0.21 -0.96 -2.00
C GLN A 272 -0.45 -2.22 -2.55
N ALA A 273 -0.23 -2.54 -3.81
CA ALA A 273 -1.00 -3.53 -4.57
C ALA A 273 -0.40 -4.94 -4.55
N ASN A 274 0.90 -5.05 -4.23
CA ASN A 274 1.66 -6.28 -4.30
C ASN A 274 1.30 -7.33 -3.24
N PHE A 275 1.90 -8.49 -3.38
CA PHE A 275 1.81 -9.60 -2.43
C PHE A 275 0.37 -9.95 -2.06
N GLY A 276 -0.45 -10.22 -3.09
CA GLY A 276 -1.81 -10.72 -2.93
C GLY A 276 -2.86 -9.69 -2.56
N ARG A 277 -2.49 -8.43 -2.32
CA ARG A 277 -3.43 -7.41 -1.83
C ARG A 277 -4.59 -7.16 -2.78
N THR A 278 -4.35 -7.10 -4.09
CA THR A 278 -5.38 -6.95 -5.13
C THR A 278 -5.86 -8.28 -5.72
N GLY A 279 -5.47 -9.40 -5.13
CA GLY A 279 -5.81 -10.77 -5.56
C GLY A 279 -4.58 -11.55 -6.00
N PRO A 280 -3.97 -11.30 -7.17
CA PRO A 280 -2.74 -11.99 -7.58
C PRO A 280 -1.53 -11.52 -6.78
N MET A 281 -0.42 -12.27 -6.87
CA MET A 281 0.85 -11.91 -6.20
C MET A 281 1.31 -10.50 -6.58
N TYR A 282 1.19 -10.15 -7.84
CA TYR A 282 1.50 -8.83 -8.42
C TYR A 282 0.33 -8.32 -9.24
N ALA A 283 -0.02 -7.04 -9.06
CA ALA A 283 -1.19 -6.43 -9.68
C ALA A 283 -1.07 -6.34 -11.21
N PHE A 284 0.15 -6.16 -11.76
CA PHE A 284 0.36 -6.11 -13.22
C PHE A 284 -0.19 -7.36 -13.93
N THR A 285 -0.21 -8.51 -13.26
CA THR A 285 -0.80 -9.74 -13.78
C THR A 285 -2.32 -9.61 -14.01
N HIS A 286 -3.02 -8.99 -13.07
CA HIS A 286 -4.48 -8.79 -13.16
C HIS A 286 -4.85 -7.80 -14.28
N TYR A 287 -4.06 -6.73 -14.41
CA TYR A 287 -4.26 -5.70 -15.43
C TYR A 287 -3.69 -6.09 -16.80
N GLU A 288 -3.04 -7.25 -16.92
CA GLU A 288 -2.45 -7.77 -18.16
C GLU A 288 -1.47 -6.77 -18.79
N VAL A 289 -0.61 -6.17 -17.98
CA VAL A 289 0.43 -5.23 -18.42
C VAL A 289 1.84 -5.75 -18.12
N GLU A 290 2.85 -5.24 -18.82
CA GLU A 290 4.26 -5.58 -18.70
C GLU A 290 5.09 -4.34 -18.38
N PRO A 291 5.18 -3.92 -17.12
CA PRO A 291 5.92 -2.72 -16.74
C PRO A 291 7.43 -2.85 -17.00
N ASP A 292 8.09 -1.73 -17.25
CA ASP A 292 9.55 -1.65 -17.36
C ASP A 292 10.20 -1.60 -15.96
N ILE A 293 9.50 -0.99 -14.99
CA ILE A 293 9.88 -0.96 -13.58
C ILE A 293 8.63 -1.20 -12.73
N VAL A 294 8.74 -2.07 -11.74
CA VAL A 294 7.75 -2.29 -10.67
C VAL A 294 8.32 -1.80 -9.35
N LEU A 295 7.55 -1.02 -8.61
CA LEU A 295 7.91 -0.58 -7.27
C LEU A 295 7.22 -1.48 -6.25
N LEU A 296 7.99 -2.02 -5.31
CA LEU A 296 7.52 -2.94 -4.28
C LEU A 296 7.82 -2.38 -2.88
N GLY A 297 6.98 -2.71 -1.93
CA GLY A 297 7.12 -2.31 -0.53
C GLY A 297 6.02 -2.91 0.33
N LYS A 298 5.78 -2.35 1.51
CA LYS A 298 4.69 -2.77 2.42
C LYS A 298 4.62 -4.30 2.63
N GLY A 299 3.72 -5.00 1.92
CA GLY A 299 3.56 -6.45 1.99
C GLY A 299 4.81 -7.26 1.66
N LEU A 300 5.78 -6.66 0.96
CA LEU A 300 7.06 -7.28 0.59
C LEU A 300 7.81 -7.92 1.77
N ALA A 301 7.76 -7.30 2.95
CA ALA A 301 8.49 -7.75 4.14
C ALA A 301 7.63 -7.78 5.42
N ASN A 302 6.32 -7.83 5.28
CA ASN A 302 5.32 -8.01 6.35
C ASN A 302 5.57 -7.17 7.63
N GLY A 303 6.06 -5.93 7.49
CA GLY A 303 6.27 -4.99 8.60
C GLY A 303 7.73 -4.57 8.82
N VAL A 304 8.70 -5.34 8.35
CA VAL A 304 10.11 -4.90 8.34
C VAL A 304 10.29 -3.88 7.21
N PRO A 305 10.96 -2.72 7.46
CA PRO A 305 11.19 -1.73 6.43
C PRO A 305 12.00 -2.29 5.25
N ALA A 306 11.33 -2.51 4.12
CA ALA A 306 11.93 -2.92 2.86
C ALA A 306 11.08 -2.42 1.70
N SER A 307 11.75 -1.91 0.67
CA SER A 307 11.16 -1.53 -0.60
C SER A 307 12.17 -1.75 -1.72
N ALA A 308 11.70 -1.84 -2.94
CA ALA A 308 12.57 -2.02 -4.09
C ALA A 308 11.97 -1.38 -5.35
N ALA A 309 12.82 -0.82 -6.19
CA ALA A 309 12.55 -0.66 -7.61
C ALA A 309 13.14 -1.89 -8.32
N VAL A 310 12.28 -2.66 -9.00
CA VAL A 310 12.69 -3.86 -9.72
C VAL A 310 12.34 -3.67 -11.20
N GLY A 311 13.32 -3.87 -12.08
CA GLY A 311 13.09 -3.51 -13.48
C GLY A 311 14.09 -4.09 -14.45
N ARG A 312 14.12 -3.51 -15.63
CA ARG A 312 14.99 -3.91 -16.73
C ARG A 312 16.43 -3.48 -16.48
N ARG A 313 17.37 -4.37 -16.81
CA ARG A 313 18.80 -4.13 -16.72
C ARG A 313 19.27 -2.91 -17.50
N ASP A 314 18.82 -2.77 -18.75
CA ASP A 314 19.21 -1.67 -19.62
C ASP A 314 18.73 -0.29 -19.13
N VAL A 315 17.76 -0.27 -18.21
CA VAL A 315 17.29 0.96 -17.55
C VAL A 315 18.14 1.28 -16.32
N PHE A 316 18.49 0.30 -15.51
CA PHE A 316 19.21 0.56 -14.26
C PHE A 316 20.72 0.73 -14.45
N GLU A 317 21.31 0.07 -15.46
CA GLU A 317 22.73 0.23 -15.80
C GLU A 317 23.10 1.59 -16.41
N CYS A 318 22.13 2.49 -16.60
CA CYS A 318 22.44 3.88 -16.99
C CYS A 318 22.85 4.76 -15.79
N LEU A 319 22.64 4.30 -14.57
CA LEU A 319 23.11 4.98 -13.35
C LEU A 319 24.60 4.69 -13.11
N ASP A 320 25.32 5.69 -12.59
CA ASP A 320 26.73 5.54 -12.27
C ASP A 320 26.96 4.74 -10.97
N TYR A 321 28.18 4.22 -10.79
CA TYR A 321 28.53 3.45 -9.61
C TYR A 321 28.23 4.20 -8.31
N GLY A 322 27.42 3.59 -7.44
CA GLY A 322 27.02 4.15 -6.14
C GLY A 322 25.94 5.22 -6.18
N GLU A 323 25.48 5.65 -7.34
CA GLU A 323 24.52 6.77 -7.48
C GLU A 323 23.17 6.49 -6.82
N ALA A 324 22.72 5.24 -6.80
CA ALA A 324 21.48 4.81 -6.16
C ALA A 324 21.70 4.08 -4.83
N SER A 325 22.91 4.13 -4.25
CA SER A 325 23.22 3.45 -2.98
C SER A 325 22.73 4.24 -1.77
N ASP A 326 22.45 3.53 -0.69
CA ASP A 326 22.20 4.08 0.65
C ASP A 326 22.59 3.07 1.74
N THR A 327 22.74 3.54 2.97
CA THR A 327 23.25 2.72 4.09
C THR A 327 22.31 1.57 4.50
N TRP A 328 21.01 1.74 4.33
CA TRP A 328 20.01 0.84 4.92
C TRP A 328 19.39 -0.12 3.93
N SER A 329 19.53 0.12 2.64
CA SER A 329 18.98 -0.74 1.60
C SER A 329 19.62 -2.12 1.62
N ALA A 330 18.82 -3.15 1.34
CA ALA A 330 19.23 -4.56 1.30
C ALA A 330 19.89 -5.06 2.60
N ASN A 331 19.63 -4.41 3.75
CA ASN A 331 20.21 -4.92 5.00
C ASN A 331 19.75 -6.36 5.27
N PRO A 332 20.56 -7.18 5.97
CA PRO A 332 20.24 -8.59 6.17
C PRO A 332 18.89 -8.87 6.84
N LEU A 333 18.44 -8.01 7.75
CA LEU A 333 17.12 -8.18 8.38
C LEU A 333 16.00 -8.01 7.34
N SER A 334 16.07 -6.98 6.49
CA SER A 334 15.10 -6.77 5.42
C SER A 334 15.14 -7.90 4.40
N SER A 335 16.33 -8.37 4.02
CA SER A 335 16.53 -9.50 3.10
C SER A 335 15.93 -10.78 3.66
N ALA A 336 16.18 -11.11 4.95
CA ALA A 336 15.57 -12.24 5.64
C ALA A 336 14.05 -12.17 5.67
N ALA A 337 13.51 -10.99 5.96
CA ALA A 337 12.08 -10.74 6.00
C ALA A 337 11.41 -10.95 4.63
N VAL A 338 12.04 -10.48 3.55
CA VAL A 338 11.56 -10.69 2.17
C VAL A 338 11.55 -12.18 1.82
N ILE A 339 12.64 -12.91 2.10
CA ILE A 339 12.72 -14.35 1.83
C ILE A 339 11.64 -15.09 2.62
N ALA A 340 11.49 -14.78 3.93
CA ALA A 340 10.48 -15.40 4.77
C ALA A 340 9.06 -15.11 4.28
N THR A 341 8.81 -13.92 3.73
CA THR A 341 7.51 -13.56 3.14
C THR A 341 7.25 -14.37 1.87
N LEU A 342 8.22 -14.49 0.98
CA LEU A 342 8.10 -15.33 -0.22
C LEU A 342 7.82 -16.79 0.15
N ASP A 343 8.51 -17.34 1.16
CA ASP A 343 8.28 -18.70 1.65
C ASP A 343 6.84 -18.91 2.14
N GLU A 344 6.29 -17.96 2.91
CA GLU A 344 4.91 -18.05 3.40
C GLU A 344 3.91 -18.05 2.25
N PHE A 345 4.11 -17.21 1.23
CA PHE A 345 3.24 -17.21 0.04
C PHE A 345 3.33 -18.49 -0.78
N GLU A 346 4.51 -19.07 -0.91
CA GLU A 346 4.74 -20.32 -1.67
C GLU A 346 4.19 -21.56 -0.95
N GLN A 347 4.18 -21.58 0.39
CA GLN A 347 3.91 -22.78 1.17
C GLN A 347 2.52 -22.82 1.81
N ASN A 348 1.82 -21.68 1.94
CA ASN A 348 0.62 -21.57 2.77
C ASN A 348 -0.64 -21.12 2.04
N ASP A 349 -0.68 -21.20 0.70
CA ASP A 349 -1.84 -20.85 -0.14
C ASP A 349 -2.44 -19.47 0.17
N VAL A 350 -1.59 -18.49 0.53
CA VAL A 350 -2.03 -17.16 0.99
C VAL A 350 -2.90 -16.46 -0.07
N ILE A 351 -2.55 -16.60 -1.35
CA ILE A 351 -3.32 -16.03 -2.47
C ILE A 351 -4.73 -16.62 -2.52
N ALA A 352 -4.88 -17.93 -2.43
CA ALA A 352 -6.18 -18.58 -2.47
C ALA A 352 -7.07 -18.18 -1.28
N LYS A 353 -6.49 -18.11 -0.07
CA LYS A 353 -7.18 -17.61 1.13
C LYS A 353 -7.63 -16.15 0.96
N GLY A 354 -6.75 -15.29 0.43
CA GLY A 354 -7.09 -13.90 0.16
C GLY A 354 -8.22 -13.75 -0.85
N LEU A 355 -8.29 -14.58 -1.88
CA LEU A 355 -9.37 -14.57 -2.87
C LEU A 355 -10.71 -15.05 -2.28
N GLU A 356 -10.69 -16.03 -1.38
CA GLU A 356 -11.88 -16.46 -0.66
C GLU A 356 -12.38 -15.35 0.27
N LEU A 357 -11.47 -14.76 1.05
CA LEU A 357 -11.75 -13.63 1.94
C LEU A 357 -12.33 -12.43 1.19
N SER A 358 -11.80 -12.13 -0.01
CA SER A 358 -12.28 -11.03 -0.87
C SER A 358 -13.77 -11.09 -1.16
N ARG A 359 -14.31 -12.29 -1.42
CA ARG A 359 -15.76 -12.48 -1.71
C ARG A 359 -16.62 -12.13 -0.50
N VAL A 360 -16.17 -12.50 0.68
CA VAL A 360 -16.87 -12.19 1.94
C VAL A 360 -16.82 -10.69 2.22
N ILE A 361 -15.65 -10.06 2.01
CA ILE A 361 -15.51 -8.61 2.15
C ILE A 361 -16.46 -7.89 1.20
N GLU A 362 -16.45 -8.21 -0.09
CA GLU A 362 -17.34 -7.60 -1.09
C GLU A 362 -18.80 -7.67 -0.65
N ALA A 363 -19.29 -8.87 -0.34
CA ALA A 363 -20.68 -9.08 0.05
C ALA A 363 -21.07 -8.27 1.31
N GLY A 364 -20.22 -8.29 2.33
CA GLY A 364 -20.46 -7.54 3.57
C GLY A 364 -20.45 -6.03 3.36
N LEU A 365 -19.52 -5.49 2.54
CA LEU A 365 -19.43 -4.05 2.28
C LEU A 365 -20.59 -3.57 1.40
N VAL A 366 -21.02 -4.35 0.40
CA VAL A 366 -22.20 -4.00 -0.42
C VAL A 366 -23.45 -3.90 0.44
N ARG A 367 -23.62 -4.79 1.43
CA ARG A 367 -24.73 -4.74 2.38
C ARG A 367 -24.76 -3.43 3.20
N LEU A 368 -23.61 -2.81 3.48
CA LEU A 368 -23.56 -1.52 4.19
C LEU A 368 -24.31 -0.39 3.48
N LYS A 369 -24.51 -0.48 2.16
CA LYS A 369 -25.32 0.50 1.39
C LYS A 369 -26.78 0.56 1.90
N GLU A 370 -27.31 -0.51 2.50
CA GLU A 370 -28.66 -0.56 3.08
C GLU A 370 -28.83 0.44 4.25
N THR A 371 -27.72 0.82 4.91
CA THR A 371 -27.75 1.80 6.02
C THR A 371 -27.91 3.24 5.56
N GLN A 372 -27.80 3.51 4.25
CA GLN A 372 -27.79 4.85 3.65
C GLN A 372 -26.59 5.74 4.07
N LEU A 373 -25.73 5.27 4.95
CA LEU A 373 -24.49 5.96 5.30
C LEU A 373 -23.39 5.79 4.23
N ILE A 374 -23.52 4.75 3.39
CA ILE A 374 -22.53 4.39 2.35
C ILE A 374 -23.14 4.60 0.96
N ALA A 375 -22.53 5.48 0.18
CA ALA A 375 -22.93 5.79 -1.20
C ALA A 375 -22.35 4.75 -2.19
N ASN A 376 -21.03 4.52 -2.13
CA ASN A 376 -20.32 3.70 -3.09
C ASN A 376 -19.43 2.68 -2.40
N VAL A 377 -19.28 1.52 -3.04
CA VAL A 377 -18.36 0.44 -2.62
C VAL A 377 -17.52 0.06 -3.82
N ARG A 378 -16.20 -0.01 -3.65
CA ARG A 378 -15.23 -0.36 -4.70
C ARG A 378 -14.03 -1.07 -4.14
N GLY A 379 -13.42 -1.94 -4.91
CA GLY A 379 -12.23 -2.68 -4.46
C GLY A 379 -11.92 -3.90 -5.29
N GLU A 380 -10.84 -4.57 -4.91
CA GLU A 380 -10.37 -5.85 -5.44
C GLU A 380 -9.57 -6.59 -4.36
N GLY A 381 -9.57 -7.91 -4.42
CA GLY A 381 -8.83 -8.70 -3.45
C GLY A 381 -9.21 -8.31 -2.03
N CYS A 382 -8.21 -8.05 -1.20
CA CYS A 382 -8.41 -7.63 0.18
C CYS A 382 -8.12 -6.12 0.40
N VAL A 383 -8.44 -5.28 -0.59
CA VAL A 383 -8.39 -3.82 -0.45
C VAL A 383 -9.63 -3.19 -1.07
N TRP A 384 -10.44 -2.58 -0.21
CA TRP A 384 -11.73 -2.00 -0.55
C TRP A 384 -11.86 -0.59 0.00
N GLY A 385 -12.70 0.23 -0.63
CA GLY A 385 -13.14 1.53 -0.15
C GLY A 385 -14.65 1.56 -0.03
N ILE A 386 -15.14 2.03 1.12
CA ILE A 386 -16.54 2.40 1.31
C ILE A 386 -16.61 3.91 1.37
N GLU A 387 -17.30 4.51 0.43
CA GLU A 387 -17.48 5.96 0.35
C GLU A 387 -18.74 6.36 1.10
N CYS A 388 -18.56 7.20 2.11
CA CYS A 388 -19.69 7.67 2.93
C CYS A 388 -20.53 8.71 2.18
N ALA A 389 -21.84 8.67 2.41
CA ALA A 389 -22.81 9.66 1.96
C ALA A 389 -22.97 10.79 3.00
N ASP A 390 -23.49 11.93 2.58
CA ASP A 390 -24.10 12.89 3.51
C ASP A 390 -25.32 12.25 4.16
N PHE A 391 -25.51 12.46 5.46
CA PHE A 391 -26.64 11.85 6.19
C PHE A 391 -27.28 12.84 7.15
N GLY A 392 -28.54 13.20 6.90
CA GLY A 392 -29.20 14.31 7.58
C GLY A 392 -28.41 15.61 7.34
N ASP A 393 -28.08 16.32 8.42
CA ASP A 393 -27.25 17.54 8.37
C ASP A 393 -25.73 17.28 8.45
N LYS A 394 -25.31 16.00 8.51
CA LYS A 394 -23.90 15.62 8.60
C LYS A 394 -23.28 15.44 7.22
N PRO A 395 -22.18 16.13 6.90
CA PRO A 395 -21.43 15.88 5.68
C PRO A 395 -20.72 14.53 5.73
N SER A 396 -20.47 13.94 4.59
CA SER A 396 -19.93 12.57 4.41
C SER A 396 -18.58 12.33 5.11
N ASN A 397 -17.74 13.36 5.24
CA ASN A 397 -16.48 13.25 5.99
C ASN A 397 -16.72 13.09 7.52
N ASP A 398 -17.75 13.70 8.06
CA ASP A 398 -18.11 13.57 9.48
C ASP A 398 -18.77 12.20 9.71
N VAL A 399 -19.62 11.74 8.78
CA VAL A 399 -20.18 10.37 8.79
C VAL A 399 -19.05 9.34 8.81
N ALA A 400 -18.04 9.49 7.95
CA ALA A 400 -16.89 8.58 7.94
C ALA A 400 -16.14 8.57 9.29
N ASN A 401 -15.91 9.74 9.88
CA ASN A 401 -15.26 9.84 11.18
C ASN A 401 -16.10 9.22 12.32
N ASP A 402 -17.42 9.38 12.28
CA ASP A 402 -18.34 8.79 13.25
C ASP A 402 -18.32 7.25 13.15
N ILE A 403 -18.36 6.69 11.94
CA ILE A 403 -18.24 5.23 11.71
C ILE A 403 -16.92 4.71 12.27
N ILE A 404 -15.78 5.37 11.96
CA ILE A 404 -14.46 4.95 12.45
C ILE A 404 -14.39 4.94 13.99
N ARG A 405 -14.93 5.98 14.63
CA ARG A 405 -14.97 6.08 16.10
C ARG A 405 -15.91 5.05 16.72
N ALA A 406 -17.09 4.85 16.15
CA ALA A 406 -18.05 3.87 16.64
C ALA A 406 -17.53 2.43 16.49
N CYS A 407 -16.88 2.11 15.37
CA CYS A 407 -16.21 0.82 15.19
C CYS A 407 -15.09 0.59 16.22
N TYR A 408 -14.30 1.62 16.55
CA TYR A 408 -13.28 1.55 17.58
C TYR A 408 -13.88 1.35 18.98
N GLN A 409 -14.97 2.04 19.30
CA GLN A 409 -15.66 1.87 20.58
C GLN A 409 -16.31 0.48 20.70
N GLY A 410 -16.78 -0.06 19.58
CA GLY A 410 -17.40 -1.37 19.49
C GLY A 410 -18.89 -1.37 19.76
N ASN A 411 -19.52 -2.53 19.56
CA ASN A 411 -20.92 -2.79 19.86
C ASN A 411 -21.15 -3.05 21.38
N THR A 412 -22.38 -3.32 21.76
CA THR A 412 -22.79 -3.60 23.15
C THR A 412 -22.10 -4.85 23.74
N ASP A 413 -21.65 -5.77 22.90
CA ASP A 413 -20.94 -6.99 23.29
C ASP A 413 -19.42 -6.77 23.40
N GLY A 414 -18.95 -5.54 23.21
CA GLY A 414 -17.54 -5.18 23.28
C GLY A 414 -16.70 -5.58 22.07
N GLN A 415 -17.36 -5.96 20.96
CA GLN A 415 -16.68 -6.30 19.71
C GLN A 415 -16.33 -5.02 18.96
N ALA A 416 -15.03 -4.80 18.73
CA ALA A 416 -14.52 -3.56 18.18
C ALA A 416 -13.61 -3.80 16.97
N ILE A 417 -13.58 -2.79 16.08
CA ILE A 417 -12.86 -2.86 14.80
C ILE A 417 -11.91 -1.67 14.70
N HIS A 418 -10.65 -1.96 14.35
CA HIS A 418 -9.68 -0.91 14.02
C HIS A 418 -9.77 -0.55 12.53
N LEU A 419 -10.00 0.74 12.26
CA LEU A 419 -10.06 1.34 10.94
C LEU A 419 -9.09 2.52 10.84
N LEU A 420 -8.58 2.80 9.65
CA LEU A 420 -7.79 4.01 9.38
C LEU A 420 -8.68 5.23 9.19
N GLY A 421 -8.08 6.43 9.26
CA GLY A 421 -8.74 7.66 8.86
C GLY A 421 -9.18 7.63 7.39
N ALA A 422 -10.28 8.31 7.09
CA ALA A 422 -10.84 8.35 5.74
C ALA A 422 -9.87 8.94 4.72
N LEU A 423 -9.82 8.31 3.54
CA LEU A 423 -9.10 8.79 2.36
C LEU A 423 -9.99 9.73 1.55
N ALA A 424 -9.39 10.62 0.75
CA ALA A 424 -10.12 11.56 -0.10
C ALA A 424 -11.28 12.30 0.63
N GLY A 425 -11.18 12.39 1.96
CA GLY A 425 -12.14 13.05 2.83
C GLY A 425 -13.24 12.15 3.42
N ASN A 426 -13.80 11.20 2.66
CA ASN A 426 -14.97 10.42 3.08
C ASN A 426 -14.91 8.91 2.75
N VAL A 427 -13.77 8.39 2.31
CA VAL A 427 -13.63 6.97 1.95
C VAL A 427 -12.91 6.20 3.05
N ILE A 428 -13.60 5.30 3.72
CA ILE A 428 -13.00 4.38 4.69
C ILE A 428 -12.41 3.19 3.91
N ARG A 429 -11.12 2.92 4.11
CA ARG A 429 -10.46 1.77 3.50
C ARG A 429 -10.57 0.55 4.39
N ILE A 430 -10.92 -0.57 3.77
CA ILE A 430 -11.03 -1.89 4.37
C ILE A 430 -9.94 -2.77 3.76
N SER A 431 -8.97 -3.17 4.56
CA SER A 431 -7.81 -3.95 4.10
C SER A 431 -7.28 -4.88 5.18
N PRO A 432 -8.06 -5.90 5.60
CA PRO A 432 -7.62 -6.85 6.62
C PRO A 432 -6.41 -7.67 6.13
N PRO A 433 -5.68 -8.37 7.02
CA PRO A 433 -4.71 -9.37 6.63
C PRO A 433 -5.33 -10.42 5.69
N LEU A 434 -4.57 -10.85 4.67
CA LEU A 434 -5.01 -11.89 3.71
C LEU A 434 -5.27 -13.24 4.39
N THR A 435 -4.70 -13.42 5.57
CA THR A 435 -4.79 -14.63 6.40
C THR A 435 -5.86 -14.55 7.48
N MET A 436 -6.68 -13.49 7.47
CA MET A 436 -7.84 -13.39 8.36
C MET A 436 -8.79 -14.55 8.10
N ASN A 437 -9.31 -15.16 9.16
CA ASN A 437 -10.29 -16.24 9.03
C ASN A 437 -11.60 -15.70 8.40
N VAL A 438 -12.19 -16.47 7.49
CA VAL A 438 -13.36 -16.04 6.71
C VAL A 438 -14.58 -15.83 7.60
N GLU A 439 -14.83 -16.73 8.56
CA GLU A 439 -15.93 -16.62 9.51
C GLU A 439 -15.76 -15.44 10.45
N GLU A 440 -14.54 -15.17 10.91
CA GLU A 440 -14.24 -13.98 11.71
C GLU A 440 -14.44 -12.70 10.91
N CYS A 441 -13.99 -12.67 9.65
CA CYS A 441 -14.22 -11.52 8.76
C CYS A 441 -15.71 -11.25 8.59
N GLN A 442 -16.51 -12.28 8.26
CA GLN A 442 -17.95 -12.14 8.14
C GLN A 442 -18.57 -11.62 9.42
N HIS A 443 -18.19 -12.18 10.57
CA HIS A 443 -18.68 -11.75 11.86
C HIS A 443 -18.42 -10.25 12.12
N TYR A 444 -17.19 -9.77 11.87
CA TYR A 444 -16.89 -8.35 12.09
C TYR A 444 -17.49 -7.42 11.02
N LEU A 445 -17.79 -7.91 9.82
CA LEU A 445 -18.59 -7.16 8.85
C LEU A 445 -20.04 -7.01 9.31
N ASP A 446 -20.61 -8.05 9.95
CA ASP A 446 -21.95 -7.97 10.57
C ASP A 446 -21.94 -6.99 11.77
N VAL A 447 -20.90 -7.00 12.61
CA VAL A 447 -20.70 -6.00 13.69
C VAL A 447 -20.63 -4.59 13.11
N MET A 448 -19.88 -4.39 12.02
CA MET A 448 -19.82 -3.09 11.34
C MET A 448 -21.17 -2.63 10.81
N TYR A 449 -21.95 -3.57 10.24
CA TYR A 449 -23.30 -3.30 9.76
C TYR A 449 -24.22 -2.85 10.91
N ASP A 450 -24.22 -3.56 12.03
CA ASP A 450 -25.05 -3.22 13.20
C ASP A 450 -24.66 -1.84 13.80
N ILE A 451 -23.36 -1.53 13.84
CA ILE A 451 -22.86 -0.22 14.26
C ILE A 451 -23.37 0.87 13.30
N CYS A 452 -23.27 0.66 11.99
CA CYS A 452 -23.76 1.61 11.00
C CYS A 452 -25.27 1.78 11.08
N GLN A 453 -26.04 0.69 11.28
CA GLN A 453 -27.49 0.76 11.50
C GLN A 453 -27.85 1.61 12.74
N SER A 454 -27.08 1.48 13.81
CA SER A 454 -27.30 2.29 15.03
C SER A 454 -26.98 3.77 14.82
N LEU A 455 -26.01 4.10 13.97
CA LEU A 455 -25.67 5.48 13.60
C LEU A 455 -26.70 6.12 12.66
N ALA A 456 -27.47 5.33 11.92
CA ALA A 456 -28.48 5.75 10.97
C ALA A 456 -29.87 5.96 11.62
N GLN A 457 -30.04 5.67 12.90
CA GLN A 457 -31.26 5.92 13.69
C GLN A 457 -31.19 7.28 14.38
#